data_6311b43b558f587dd999aa0a3454a7b1
#
_entry.id   6311b43b558f587dd999aa0a3454a7b1
#
_cell.length_a   1.000
_cell.length_b   1.000
_cell.length_c   1.000
_cell.angle_alpha   90.00
_cell.angle_beta   90.00
_cell.angle_gamma   90.00
#
_symmetry.space_group_name_H-M   'P 1'
#
loop_
_entity.id
_entity.type
_entity.pdbx_description
1 polymer ?
#
loop_
_entity_poly.entity_id
_entity_poly.type
_entity_poly.pdbx_seq_one_letter_code
_entity_poly.pdbx_strand_id
1 'polypeptide(L)'
;MLNYRMERKKWRWINYLLITVLIAIILPSSHVEAGSTITVKTKVQYYKGQPYIHLTGGNKSVTDKLNKTFKLHAVKAARLDKEEKKLNKNYFYITMASVKYNAKEKLSVVYEDHVYAGGAHGMDATKSYNYDLRTGKELKLSEYVKDDIQMEKVEKSISNSLLAMYNAGDSIFEENIYDFELDQTSQFFLYDKGIVIRFHPYEVAPYAKGFVDIKVPFSKINT
;
A
#
# COMPACT_ATOMS: atom_id res chain seq x y z
N MET A 1 45.73 69.49 15.04
CA MET A 1 45.49 68.65 13.84
C MET A 1 45.38 67.16 14.12
N LEU A 2 45.67 66.66 15.31
CA LEU A 2 45.58 65.18 15.61
C LEU A 2 44.16 64.70 15.98
N ASN A 3 43.31 65.51 16.56
CA ASN A 3 41.97 65.07 17.02
C ASN A 3 40.96 64.87 15.86
N TYR A 4 41.10 65.52 14.70
CA TYR A 4 40.18 65.37 13.59
C TYR A 4 40.31 64.06 12.84
N ARG A 5 41.51 63.40 12.99
CA ARG A 5 41.81 62.13 12.27
C ARG A 5 41.31 60.91 13.02
N MET A 6 41.09 61.00 14.34
CA MET A 6 40.55 59.92 15.14
C MET A 6 39.01 59.81 15.06
N GLU A 7 38.33 60.91 14.92
CA GLU A 7 36.86 60.94 14.78
C GLU A 7 36.38 60.25 13.48
N ARG A 8 37.08 60.44 12.36
CA ARG A 8 36.77 59.78 11.08
C ARG A 8 36.93 58.25 11.11
N LYS A 9 37.86 57.72 11.90
CA LYS A 9 38.05 56.28 12.08
C LYS A 9 36.92 55.65 12.87
N LYS A 10 36.42 56.28 13.92
CA LYS A 10 35.28 55.78 14.70
C LYS A 10 34.01 55.70 13.91
N TRP A 11 33.72 56.67 13.04
CA TRP A 11 32.50 56.69 12.19
C TRP A 11 32.54 55.62 11.09
N ARG A 12 33.70 55.30 10.61
CA ARG A 12 33.86 54.20 9.59
C ARG A 12 33.57 52.82 10.18
N TRP A 13 33.95 52.56 11.40
CA TRP A 13 33.68 51.30 12.09
C TRP A 13 32.20 51.15 12.46
N ILE A 14 31.52 52.20 12.84
CA ILE A 14 30.11 52.19 13.16
C ILE A 14 29.28 51.86 11.90
N ASN A 15 29.64 52.41 10.74
CA ASN A 15 28.93 52.10 9.48
C ASN A 15 29.15 50.64 9.04
N TYR A 16 30.30 50.04 9.27
CA TYR A 16 30.54 48.59 8.98
C TYR A 16 29.77 47.69 9.95
N LEU A 17 29.62 48.08 11.19
CA LEU A 17 28.85 47.31 12.17
C LEU A 17 27.34 47.35 11.88
N LEU A 18 26.82 48.48 11.42
CA LEU A 18 25.40 48.61 10.98
C LEU A 18 25.12 47.82 9.71
N ILE A 19 26.06 47.75 8.78
CA ILE A 19 25.90 47.00 7.52
C ILE A 19 25.96 45.49 7.79
N THR A 20 26.82 45.00 8.70
CA THR A 20 26.87 43.59 9.05
C THR A 20 25.64 43.12 9.82
N VAL A 21 25.02 43.96 10.64
CA VAL A 21 23.75 43.64 11.33
C VAL A 21 22.57 43.59 10.37
N LEU A 22 22.57 44.45 9.31
CA LEU A 22 21.47 44.45 8.31
C LEU A 22 21.52 43.28 7.34
N ILE A 23 22.71 42.68 7.12
CA ILE A 23 22.86 41.49 6.25
C ILE A 23 22.46 40.19 6.98
N ALA A 24 22.50 40.16 8.30
CA ALA A 24 22.09 39.01 9.12
C ALA A 24 20.55 38.82 9.24
N ILE A 25 19.77 39.79 8.77
CA ILE A 25 18.29 39.75 8.89
C ILE A 25 17.60 39.25 7.59
N ILE A 26 18.36 39.08 6.50
CA ILE A 26 17.82 38.53 5.24
C ILE A 26 18.41 37.14 5.00
N LEU A 27 18.33 36.26 5.98
CA LEU A 27 18.28 34.84 5.70
C LEU A 27 16.83 34.53 5.31
N PRO A 28 16.60 34.02 4.09
CA PRO A 28 15.27 33.53 3.79
C PRO A 28 14.99 32.41 4.82
N SER A 29 14.02 32.65 5.70
CA SER A 29 13.42 31.56 6.43
C SER A 29 12.92 30.61 5.36
N SER A 30 13.64 29.52 5.12
CA SER A 30 13.12 28.38 4.41
C SER A 30 11.91 27.92 5.22
N HIS A 31 10.74 28.46 4.90
CA HIS A 31 9.52 27.79 5.27
C HIS A 31 9.61 26.43 4.59
N VAL A 32 10.05 25.42 5.34
CA VAL A 32 9.70 24.06 5.03
C VAL A 32 8.18 24.04 5.14
N GLU A 33 7.50 24.27 4.02
CA GLU A 33 6.09 23.92 3.92
C GLU A 33 6.02 22.46 4.39
N ALA A 34 5.43 22.25 5.56
CA ALA A 34 5.04 20.93 6.00
C ALA A 34 4.13 20.41 4.89
N GLY A 35 4.69 19.58 4.00
CA GLY A 35 3.99 19.08 2.85
C GLY A 35 2.66 18.52 3.32
N SER A 36 1.56 19.09 2.85
CA SER A 36 0.23 18.64 3.24
C SER A 36 0.12 17.16 2.94
N THR A 37 -0.07 16.35 3.96
CA THR A 37 -0.24 14.89 3.80
C THR A 37 -1.41 14.66 2.87
N ILE A 38 -1.16 14.04 1.71
CA ILE A 38 -2.19 13.73 0.74
C ILE A 38 -3.09 12.65 1.33
N THR A 39 -4.34 12.99 1.56
CA THR A 39 -5.37 12.08 2.02
C THR A 39 -6.46 11.92 0.96
N VAL A 40 -6.98 10.72 0.82
CA VAL A 40 -8.14 10.43 -0.01
C VAL A 40 -9.27 9.85 0.84
N LYS A 41 -10.51 10.19 0.50
CA LYS A 41 -11.68 9.52 1.05
C LYS A 41 -12.06 8.36 0.12
N THR A 42 -12.50 7.28 0.70
CA THR A 42 -12.89 6.07 -0.04
C THR A 42 -14.37 5.79 0.13
N LYS A 43 -15.03 5.36 -0.93
CA LYS A 43 -16.44 4.95 -0.92
C LYS A 43 -16.61 3.73 -1.82
N VAL A 44 -17.42 2.77 -1.41
CA VAL A 44 -17.85 1.68 -2.29
C VAL A 44 -18.88 2.21 -3.27
N GLN A 45 -18.67 1.95 -4.55
CA GLN A 45 -19.62 2.15 -5.63
C GLN A 45 -19.84 0.83 -6.36
N TYR A 46 -20.85 0.79 -7.25
CA TYR A 46 -21.22 -0.44 -7.93
C TYR A 46 -21.30 -0.23 -9.45
N TYR A 47 -20.85 -1.21 -10.19
CA TYR A 47 -21.06 -1.33 -11.63
C TYR A 47 -21.79 -2.66 -11.93
N LYS A 48 -23.05 -2.58 -12.34
CA LYS A 48 -23.88 -3.78 -12.62
C LYS A 48 -23.84 -4.82 -11.48
N GLY A 49 -23.98 -4.35 -10.24
CA GLY A 49 -23.97 -5.20 -9.05
C GLY A 49 -22.57 -5.52 -8.48
N GLN A 50 -21.49 -5.27 -9.24
CA GLN A 50 -20.12 -5.52 -8.78
C GLN A 50 -19.54 -4.29 -8.09
N PRO A 51 -19.06 -4.41 -6.84
CA PRO A 51 -18.52 -3.30 -6.08
C PRO A 51 -17.13 -2.88 -6.59
N TYR A 52 -16.81 -1.59 -6.41
CA TYR A 52 -15.46 -1.06 -6.57
C TYR A 52 -15.22 0.12 -5.64
N ILE A 53 -13.96 0.35 -5.29
CA ILE A 53 -13.57 1.49 -4.46
C ILE A 53 -13.49 2.74 -5.34
N HIS A 54 -14.13 3.82 -4.90
CA HIS A 54 -14.05 5.16 -5.51
C HIS A 54 -13.37 6.12 -4.55
N LEU A 55 -12.39 6.86 -5.06
CA LEU A 55 -11.59 7.83 -4.33
C LEU A 55 -12.06 9.24 -4.60
N THR A 56 -12.02 10.09 -3.56
CA THR A 56 -12.22 11.54 -3.69
C THR A 56 -11.17 12.29 -2.85
N GLY A 57 -10.79 13.48 -3.31
CA GLY A 57 -9.69 14.26 -2.72
C GLY A 57 -8.32 13.86 -3.27
N GLY A 58 -7.27 14.40 -2.67
CA GLY A 58 -5.90 14.19 -3.12
C GLY A 58 -5.60 14.80 -4.50
N ASN A 59 -4.59 14.30 -5.18
CA ASN A 59 -4.24 14.70 -6.55
C ASN A 59 -5.28 14.17 -7.53
N LYS A 60 -5.97 15.07 -8.22
CA LYS A 60 -7.07 14.70 -9.13
C LYS A 60 -6.63 13.74 -10.25
N SER A 61 -5.47 13.96 -10.86
CA SER A 61 -4.97 13.10 -11.94
C SER A 61 -4.70 11.67 -11.43
N VAL A 62 -4.16 11.54 -10.22
CA VAL A 62 -3.91 10.27 -9.56
C VAL A 62 -5.22 9.58 -9.21
N THR A 63 -6.14 10.29 -8.54
CA THR A 63 -7.43 9.68 -8.14
C THR A 63 -8.28 9.28 -9.33
N ASP A 64 -8.29 10.05 -10.42
CA ASP A 64 -8.99 9.69 -11.66
C ASP A 64 -8.41 8.40 -12.28
N LYS A 65 -7.07 8.29 -12.34
CA LYS A 65 -6.38 7.08 -12.81
C LYS A 65 -6.76 5.86 -11.96
N LEU A 66 -6.68 5.97 -10.63
CA LEU A 66 -6.97 4.87 -9.72
C LEU A 66 -8.46 4.49 -9.75
N ASN A 67 -9.35 5.46 -9.81
CA ASN A 67 -10.80 5.23 -9.97
C ASN A 67 -11.12 4.46 -11.26
N LYS A 68 -10.43 4.78 -12.36
CA LYS A 68 -10.55 4.01 -13.60
C LYS A 68 -10.09 2.57 -13.42
N THR A 69 -8.95 2.35 -12.77
CA THR A 69 -8.40 1.01 -12.50
C THR A 69 -9.37 0.18 -11.65
N PHE A 70 -9.86 0.72 -10.54
CA PHE A 70 -10.78 0.03 -9.65
C PHE A 70 -12.13 -0.27 -10.32
N LYS A 71 -12.68 0.68 -11.08
CA LYS A 71 -13.89 0.46 -11.84
C LYS A 71 -13.70 -0.60 -12.93
N LEU A 72 -12.54 -0.67 -13.59
CA LEU A 72 -12.25 -1.69 -14.60
C LEU A 72 -12.29 -3.10 -14.02
N HIS A 73 -11.87 -3.31 -12.75
CA HIS A 73 -12.02 -4.59 -12.07
C HIS A 73 -13.51 -5.01 -12.00
N ALA A 74 -14.38 -4.12 -11.49
CA ALA A 74 -15.82 -4.38 -11.45
C ALA A 74 -16.47 -4.58 -12.84
N VAL A 75 -15.99 -3.86 -13.85
CA VAL A 75 -16.44 -4.06 -15.25
C VAL A 75 -16.07 -5.45 -15.74
N LYS A 76 -14.85 -5.93 -15.47
CA LYS A 76 -14.41 -7.28 -15.80
C LYS A 76 -15.26 -8.32 -15.07
N ALA A 77 -15.45 -8.16 -13.76
CA ALA A 77 -16.29 -9.05 -12.96
C ALA A 77 -17.73 -9.14 -13.50
N ALA A 78 -18.35 -8.01 -13.84
CA ALA A 78 -19.69 -7.98 -14.42
C ALA A 78 -19.78 -8.65 -15.79
N ARG A 79 -18.70 -8.59 -16.59
CA ARG A 79 -18.61 -9.31 -17.86
C ARG A 79 -18.53 -10.82 -17.62
N LEU A 80 -17.66 -11.25 -16.72
CA LEU A 80 -17.48 -12.65 -16.37
C LEU A 80 -18.77 -13.24 -15.79
N ASP A 81 -19.44 -12.55 -14.87
CA ASP A 81 -20.75 -12.97 -14.34
C ASP A 81 -21.80 -13.19 -15.43
N LYS A 82 -21.83 -12.29 -16.43
CA LYS A 82 -22.72 -12.46 -17.58
C LYS A 82 -22.34 -13.69 -18.44
N GLU A 83 -21.05 -13.97 -18.58
CA GLU A 83 -20.55 -15.13 -19.34
C GLU A 83 -20.89 -16.44 -18.60
N GLU A 84 -20.66 -16.52 -17.30
CA GLU A 84 -21.03 -17.69 -16.49
C GLU A 84 -22.54 -17.98 -16.51
N LYS A 85 -23.37 -16.96 -16.34
CA LYS A 85 -24.84 -17.09 -16.42
C LYS A 85 -25.39 -17.53 -17.76
N LYS A 86 -24.66 -17.32 -18.86
CA LYS A 86 -25.03 -17.88 -20.17
C LYS A 86 -24.82 -19.39 -20.26
N LEU A 87 -23.80 -19.91 -19.54
CA LEU A 87 -23.52 -21.34 -19.50
C LEU A 87 -24.54 -22.07 -18.63
N ASN A 88 -24.86 -21.51 -17.47
CA ASN A 88 -25.90 -22.00 -16.58
C ASN A 88 -26.44 -20.84 -15.72
N LYS A 89 -27.77 -20.70 -15.58
CA LYS A 89 -28.38 -19.64 -14.76
C LYS A 89 -27.96 -19.62 -13.29
N ASN A 90 -27.47 -20.74 -12.77
CA ASN A 90 -27.00 -20.89 -11.39
C ASN A 90 -25.50 -20.58 -11.25
N TYR A 91 -24.77 -20.40 -12.35
CA TYR A 91 -23.36 -19.99 -12.32
C TYR A 91 -23.25 -18.49 -12.13
N PHE A 92 -22.21 -18.08 -11.43
CA PHE A 92 -22.01 -16.65 -11.16
C PHE A 92 -20.54 -16.31 -10.96
N TYR A 93 -20.24 -15.05 -11.15
CA TYR A 93 -18.98 -14.43 -10.78
C TYR A 93 -19.29 -13.18 -9.96
N ILE A 94 -18.73 -13.10 -8.77
CA ILE A 94 -18.87 -11.91 -7.91
C ILE A 94 -17.49 -11.44 -7.47
N THR A 95 -17.35 -10.14 -7.24
CA THR A 95 -16.16 -9.57 -6.61
C THR A 95 -16.56 -8.85 -5.34
N MET A 96 -15.66 -8.82 -4.37
CA MET A 96 -15.72 -7.96 -3.19
C MET A 96 -14.54 -6.99 -3.22
N ALA A 97 -14.73 -5.79 -2.71
CA ALA A 97 -13.68 -4.76 -2.69
C ALA A 97 -13.53 -4.19 -1.28
N SER A 98 -12.33 -4.18 -0.76
CA SER A 98 -12.02 -3.67 0.58
C SER A 98 -10.78 -2.78 0.59
N VAL A 99 -10.82 -1.70 1.36
CA VAL A 99 -9.65 -0.87 1.65
C VAL A 99 -8.93 -1.48 2.85
N LYS A 100 -7.70 -1.94 2.65
CA LYS A 100 -6.86 -2.53 3.71
C LYS A 100 -5.94 -1.49 4.35
N TYR A 101 -5.53 -0.47 3.59
CA TYR A 101 -4.67 0.62 4.07
C TYR A 101 -4.97 1.93 3.34
N ASN A 102 -5.01 3.03 4.07
CA ASN A 102 -5.15 4.38 3.50
C ASN A 102 -4.52 5.38 4.48
N ALA A 103 -3.20 5.44 4.48
CA ALA A 103 -2.43 6.33 5.35
C ALA A 103 -1.03 6.58 4.76
N LYS A 104 -0.33 7.59 5.27
CA LYS A 104 1.05 7.92 4.88
C LYS A 104 1.21 7.99 3.35
N GLU A 105 0.22 8.61 2.68
CA GLU A 105 0.18 8.77 1.22
C GLU A 105 0.22 7.45 0.43
N LYS A 106 -0.20 6.36 1.06
CA LYS A 106 -0.29 5.04 0.44
C LYS A 106 -1.69 4.48 0.58
N LEU A 107 -2.10 3.71 -0.41
CA LEU A 107 -3.39 3.05 -0.46
C LEU A 107 -3.20 1.58 -0.82
N SER A 108 -3.84 0.69 -0.07
CA SER A 108 -4.02 -0.71 -0.45
C SER A 108 -5.50 -1.05 -0.55
N VAL A 109 -5.90 -1.53 -1.71
CA VAL A 109 -7.25 -2.04 -2.00
C VAL A 109 -7.13 -3.49 -2.41
N VAL A 110 -7.91 -4.35 -1.81
CA VAL A 110 -7.96 -5.77 -2.14
C VAL A 110 -9.32 -6.11 -2.74
N TYR A 111 -9.28 -6.81 -3.86
CA TYR A 111 -10.42 -7.45 -4.48
C TYR A 111 -10.34 -8.95 -4.21
N GLU A 112 -11.46 -9.54 -3.87
CA GLU A 112 -11.66 -10.97 -3.70
C GLU A 112 -12.74 -11.40 -4.69
N ASP A 113 -12.35 -12.23 -5.64
CA ASP A 113 -13.20 -12.72 -6.71
C ASP A 113 -13.64 -14.14 -6.39
N HIS A 114 -14.92 -14.44 -6.53
CA HIS A 114 -15.48 -15.76 -6.35
C HIS A 114 -16.26 -16.16 -7.59
N VAL A 115 -15.91 -17.30 -8.16
CA VAL A 115 -16.64 -17.89 -9.31
C VAL A 115 -17.23 -19.24 -8.90
N TYR A 116 -18.51 -19.42 -9.18
CA TYR A 116 -19.16 -20.72 -9.10
C TYR A 116 -19.61 -21.15 -10.50
N ALA A 117 -18.99 -22.21 -11.00
CA ALA A 117 -19.26 -22.81 -12.30
C ALA A 117 -19.68 -24.29 -12.17
N GLY A 118 -20.33 -24.62 -11.03
CA GLY A 118 -20.76 -25.99 -10.71
C GLY A 118 -19.74 -26.73 -9.83
N GLY A 119 -20.15 -27.90 -9.31
CA GLY A 119 -19.33 -28.72 -8.42
C GLY A 119 -19.62 -28.47 -6.94
N ALA A 120 -18.75 -29.00 -6.06
CA ALA A 120 -18.91 -28.96 -4.61
C ALA A 120 -18.72 -27.56 -4.01
N HIS A 121 -17.84 -26.76 -4.61
CA HIS A 121 -17.56 -25.37 -4.17
C HIS A 121 -17.13 -24.53 -5.38
N GLY A 122 -17.07 -23.21 -5.19
CA GLY A 122 -16.51 -22.28 -6.17
C GLY A 122 -14.98 -22.20 -6.11
N MET A 123 -14.43 -21.25 -6.84
CA MET A 123 -13.02 -20.90 -6.80
C MET A 123 -12.85 -19.45 -6.39
N ASP A 124 -11.87 -19.19 -5.53
CA ASP A 124 -11.55 -17.86 -5.02
C ASP A 124 -10.21 -17.37 -5.59
N ALA A 125 -10.19 -16.11 -5.96
CA ALA A 125 -8.98 -15.42 -6.37
C ALA A 125 -8.90 -14.06 -5.65
N THR A 126 -7.70 -13.52 -5.53
CA THR A 126 -7.52 -12.17 -4.96
C THR A 126 -6.61 -11.33 -5.83
N LYS A 127 -6.86 -10.02 -5.84
CA LYS A 127 -5.97 -9.03 -6.43
C LYS A 127 -5.78 -7.87 -5.48
N SER A 128 -4.55 -7.68 -5.05
CA SER A 128 -4.12 -6.53 -4.26
C SER A 128 -3.63 -5.41 -5.16
N TYR A 129 -4.12 -4.21 -4.91
CA TYR A 129 -3.70 -2.97 -5.57
C TYR A 129 -3.08 -2.06 -4.51
N ASN A 130 -1.78 -1.80 -4.64
CA ASN A 130 -1.03 -0.95 -3.72
C ASN A 130 -0.51 0.27 -4.49
N TYR A 131 -0.78 1.48 -4.00
CA TYR A 131 -0.42 2.71 -4.72
C TYR A 131 0.19 3.77 -3.79
N ASP A 132 1.17 4.50 -4.33
CA ASP A 132 1.58 5.81 -3.82
C ASP A 132 0.57 6.87 -4.30
N LEU A 133 -0.06 7.59 -3.39
CA LEU A 133 -1.11 8.56 -3.68
C LEU A 133 -0.58 9.91 -4.20
N ARG A 134 0.72 10.18 -4.08
CA ARG A 134 1.34 11.38 -4.66
C ARG A 134 1.57 11.21 -6.14
N THR A 135 2.05 10.03 -6.54
CA THR A 135 2.53 9.76 -7.90
C THR A 135 1.57 8.90 -8.72
N GLY A 136 0.68 8.16 -8.06
CA GLY A 136 -0.15 7.13 -8.71
C GLY A 136 0.64 5.94 -9.22
N LYS A 137 1.89 5.75 -8.72
CA LYS A 137 2.72 4.58 -9.01
C LYS A 137 2.21 3.39 -8.23
N GLU A 138 2.10 2.24 -8.90
CA GLU A 138 1.85 0.96 -8.23
C GLU A 138 3.07 0.56 -7.40
N LEU A 139 2.83 0.20 -6.14
CA LEU A 139 3.86 -0.27 -5.22
C LEU A 139 3.97 -1.80 -5.34
N LYS A 140 5.15 -2.28 -5.63
CA LYS A 140 5.48 -3.71 -5.76
C LYS A 140 6.10 -4.25 -4.49
N LEU A 141 6.06 -5.56 -4.29
CA LEU A 141 6.70 -6.21 -3.15
C LEU A 141 8.21 -5.91 -3.11
N SER A 142 8.88 -5.84 -4.28
CA SER A 142 10.30 -5.47 -4.41
C SER A 142 10.68 -4.08 -3.88
N GLU A 143 9.72 -3.20 -3.61
CA GLU A 143 10.00 -1.92 -2.95
C GLU A 143 10.16 -2.05 -1.43
N TYR A 144 9.68 -3.16 -0.87
CA TYR A 144 9.71 -3.47 0.55
C TYR A 144 10.65 -4.62 0.89
N VAL A 145 10.85 -5.55 -0.05
CA VAL A 145 11.73 -6.72 0.04
C VAL A 145 12.68 -6.65 -1.15
N LYS A 146 13.89 -6.11 -0.93
CA LYS A 146 14.78 -5.63 -2.00
C LYS A 146 15.79 -6.65 -2.48
N ASP A 147 16.12 -7.62 -1.63
CA ASP A 147 17.16 -8.61 -1.87
C ASP A 147 16.79 -9.96 -1.25
N ASP A 148 17.58 -10.97 -1.55
CA ASP A 148 17.35 -12.35 -1.09
C ASP A 148 17.45 -12.48 0.43
N ILE A 149 18.29 -11.67 1.09
CA ILE A 149 18.41 -11.66 2.56
C ILE A 149 17.12 -11.18 3.20
N GLN A 150 16.53 -10.12 2.65
CA GLN A 150 15.24 -9.62 3.12
C GLN A 150 14.11 -10.60 2.80
N MET A 151 14.17 -11.30 1.66
CA MET A 151 13.20 -12.34 1.29
C MET A 151 13.26 -13.49 2.31
N GLU A 152 14.44 -14.00 2.62
CA GLU A 152 14.63 -15.05 3.65
C GLU A 152 14.07 -14.64 5.02
N LYS A 153 14.25 -13.37 5.42
CA LYS A 153 13.66 -12.86 6.67
C LYS A 153 12.13 -12.81 6.64
N VAL A 154 11.55 -12.46 5.48
CA VAL A 154 10.10 -12.48 5.27
C VAL A 154 9.58 -13.91 5.36
N GLU A 155 10.21 -14.85 4.65
CA GLU A 155 9.86 -16.27 4.68
C GLU A 155 9.93 -16.86 6.09
N LYS A 156 11.01 -16.57 6.83
CA LYS A 156 11.16 -16.97 8.23
C LYS A 156 10.06 -16.39 9.12
N SER A 157 9.67 -15.13 8.89
CA SER A 157 8.57 -14.49 9.63
C SER A 157 7.23 -15.16 9.34
N ILE A 158 7.00 -15.54 8.08
CA ILE A 158 5.80 -16.27 7.65
C ILE A 158 5.78 -17.66 8.27
N SER A 159 6.85 -18.44 8.16
CA SER A 159 6.96 -19.78 8.73
C SER A 159 6.69 -19.79 10.25
N ASN A 160 7.26 -18.84 10.96
CA ASN A 160 6.98 -18.70 12.41
C ASN A 160 5.49 -18.41 12.70
N SER A 161 4.83 -17.64 11.85
CA SER A 161 3.41 -17.32 12.00
C SER A 161 2.54 -18.53 11.67
N LEU A 162 2.83 -19.25 10.59
CA LEU A 162 2.14 -20.49 10.20
C LEU A 162 2.30 -21.56 11.29
N LEU A 163 3.53 -21.75 11.82
CA LEU A 163 3.80 -22.68 12.92
C LEU A 163 2.99 -22.31 14.18
N ALA A 164 2.91 -21.02 14.52
CA ALA A 164 2.11 -20.56 15.66
C ALA A 164 0.62 -20.84 15.46
N MET A 165 0.10 -20.63 14.24
CA MET A 165 -1.29 -20.95 13.89
C MET A 165 -1.55 -22.47 13.97
N TYR A 166 -0.67 -23.30 13.42
CA TYR A 166 -0.74 -24.74 13.47
C TYR A 166 -0.77 -25.26 14.93
N ASN A 167 0.16 -24.77 15.76
CA ASN A 167 0.22 -25.13 17.18
C ASN A 167 -0.99 -24.67 18.00
N ALA A 168 -1.69 -23.62 17.53
CA ALA A 168 -2.95 -23.15 18.11
C ALA A 168 -4.18 -23.97 17.67
N GLY A 169 -3.99 -24.97 16.80
CA GLY A 169 -5.05 -25.83 16.27
C GLY A 169 -5.75 -25.27 15.03
N ASP A 170 -5.18 -24.24 14.39
CA ASP A 170 -5.68 -23.78 13.09
C ASP A 170 -5.39 -24.82 12.00
N SER A 171 -6.28 -24.90 11.01
CA SER A 171 -6.14 -25.80 9.87
C SER A 171 -5.06 -25.31 8.89
N ILE A 172 -3.79 -25.38 9.29
CA ILE A 172 -2.63 -25.11 8.44
C ILE A 172 -2.06 -26.46 8.01
N PHE A 173 -1.63 -26.57 6.74
CA PHE A 173 -0.92 -27.74 6.25
C PHE A 173 0.48 -27.77 6.86
N GLU A 174 0.83 -28.85 7.56
CA GLU A 174 2.11 -28.99 8.26
C GLU A 174 3.28 -28.92 7.29
N GLU A 175 3.16 -29.56 6.13
CA GLU A 175 4.15 -29.57 5.06
C GLU A 175 4.44 -28.19 4.49
N ASN A 176 3.44 -27.27 4.48
CA ASN A 176 3.57 -25.93 3.93
C ASN A 176 4.04 -24.88 4.95
N ILE A 177 4.35 -25.28 6.19
CA ILE A 177 4.87 -24.32 7.20
C ILE A 177 6.23 -23.76 6.77
N TYR A 178 7.03 -24.56 6.09
CA TYR A 178 8.38 -24.19 5.64
C TYR A 178 8.56 -24.35 4.11
N ASP A 179 7.55 -24.87 3.42
CA ASP A 179 7.58 -25.13 1.98
C ASP A 179 6.37 -24.45 1.31
N PHE A 180 6.49 -23.15 1.10
CA PHE A 180 5.53 -22.32 0.38
C PHE A 180 6.27 -21.44 -0.64
N GLU A 181 5.61 -21.10 -1.73
CA GLU A 181 6.18 -20.22 -2.73
C GLU A 181 5.94 -18.75 -2.35
N LEU A 182 7.03 -17.98 -2.34
CA LEU A 182 7.00 -16.53 -2.18
C LEU A 182 7.91 -15.88 -3.21
N ASP A 183 7.35 -15.02 -4.03
CA ASP A 183 8.07 -14.27 -5.04
C ASP A 183 7.57 -12.82 -5.14
N GLN A 184 8.12 -12.09 -6.11
CA GLN A 184 7.76 -10.69 -6.32
C GLN A 184 6.34 -10.48 -6.87
N THR A 185 5.63 -11.55 -7.26
CA THR A 185 4.25 -11.54 -7.74
C THR A 185 3.23 -11.91 -6.66
N SER A 186 3.71 -12.40 -5.51
CA SER A 186 2.88 -12.75 -4.35
C SER A 186 1.97 -11.61 -3.93
N GLN A 187 0.73 -11.94 -3.58
CA GLN A 187 -0.25 -10.93 -3.20
C GLN A 187 0.09 -10.35 -1.83
N PHE A 188 0.14 -9.03 -1.75
CA PHE A 188 0.38 -8.34 -0.49
C PHE A 188 -0.44 -7.05 -0.39
N PHE A 189 -0.61 -6.57 0.82
CA PHE A 189 -1.12 -5.23 1.10
C PHE A 189 -0.43 -4.63 2.32
N LEU A 190 -0.54 -3.31 2.47
CA LEU A 190 0.11 -2.58 3.57
C LEU A 190 -0.72 -2.64 4.85
N TYR A 191 -0.04 -2.51 5.97
CA TYR A 191 -0.61 -2.10 7.25
C TYR A 191 0.37 -1.15 7.95
N ASP A 192 -0.02 -0.53 9.08
CA ASP A 192 0.76 0.56 9.70
C ASP A 192 2.23 0.25 9.98
N LYS A 193 2.55 -1.02 10.29
CA LYS A 193 3.87 -1.45 10.74
C LYS A 193 4.60 -2.34 9.73
N GLY A 194 4.03 -2.63 8.57
CA GLY A 194 4.63 -3.57 7.63
C GLY A 194 3.77 -3.90 6.43
N ILE A 195 3.95 -5.12 5.94
CA ILE A 195 3.18 -5.74 4.88
C ILE A 195 2.41 -6.95 5.39
N VAL A 196 1.32 -7.27 4.73
CA VAL A 196 0.59 -8.53 4.91
C VAL A 196 0.80 -9.33 3.62
N ILE A 197 1.34 -10.52 3.73
CA ILE A 197 1.37 -11.48 2.63
C ILE A 197 0.07 -12.27 2.68
N ARG A 198 -0.58 -12.43 1.52
CA ARG A 198 -1.86 -13.13 1.39
C ARG A 198 -1.69 -14.38 0.56
N PHE A 199 -2.01 -15.51 1.16
CA PHE A 199 -2.06 -16.80 0.52
C PHE A 199 -3.47 -17.12 0.02
N HIS A 200 -3.54 -17.76 -1.16
CA HIS A 200 -4.78 -18.28 -1.70
C HIS A 200 -5.25 -19.54 -0.95
N PRO A 201 -6.55 -19.89 -1.06
CA PRO A 201 -7.00 -21.22 -0.65
C PRO A 201 -6.14 -22.32 -1.25
N TYR A 202 -5.81 -23.33 -0.46
CA TYR A 202 -4.92 -24.47 -0.77
C TYR A 202 -3.42 -24.17 -0.81
N GLU A 203 -2.96 -22.93 -0.73
CA GLU A 203 -1.51 -22.67 -0.68
C GLU A 203 -0.88 -23.08 0.65
N VAL A 204 -1.53 -22.77 1.77
CA VAL A 204 -1.01 -23.08 3.12
C VAL A 204 -2.08 -23.67 4.06
N ALA A 205 -3.31 -23.77 3.59
CA ALA A 205 -4.44 -24.24 4.38
C ALA A 205 -5.57 -24.77 3.48
N PRO A 206 -6.49 -25.64 3.99
CA PRO A 206 -7.64 -26.13 3.24
C PRO A 206 -8.53 -24.99 2.71
N TYR A 207 -9.25 -25.26 1.62
CA TYR A 207 -10.17 -24.30 1.01
C TYR A 207 -11.12 -23.61 2.00
N ALA A 208 -11.66 -24.39 2.96
CA ALA A 208 -12.60 -23.89 3.96
C ALA A 208 -11.99 -22.79 4.88
N LYS A 209 -10.67 -22.67 4.96
CA LYS A 209 -9.97 -21.59 5.69
C LYS A 209 -10.04 -20.27 4.91
N GLY A 210 -10.23 -20.32 3.59
CA GLY A 210 -10.18 -19.14 2.72
C GLY A 210 -8.77 -18.58 2.55
N PHE A 211 -8.68 -17.27 2.36
CA PHE A 211 -7.38 -16.58 2.30
C PHE A 211 -6.69 -16.55 3.66
N VAL A 212 -5.39 -16.83 3.68
CA VAL A 212 -4.56 -16.73 4.90
C VAL A 212 -3.69 -15.47 4.80
N ASP A 213 -3.88 -14.56 5.74
CA ASP A 213 -3.18 -13.26 5.81
C ASP A 213 -2.11 -13.28 6.90
N ILE A 214 -0.84 -13.16 6.52
CA ILE A 214 0.30 -13.17 7.44
C ILE A 214 0.93 -11.78 7.50
N LYS A 215 0.95 -11.17 8.69
CA LYS A 215 1.60 -9.88 8.94
C LYS A 215 3.11 -10.01 9.09
N VAL A 216 3.87 -9.27 8.28
CA VAL A 216 5.32 -9.16 8.37
C VAL A 216 5.69 -7.71 8.70
N PRO A 217 6.12 -7.42 9.94
CA PRO A 217 6.53 -6.07 10.33
C PRO A 217 7.80 -5.63 9.61
N PHE A 218 7.90 -4.36 9.25
CA PHE A 218 9.14 -3.79 8.66
C PHE A 218 10.37 -3.97 9.56
N SER A 219 10.20 -4.01 10.88
CA SER A 219 11.28 -4.32 11.83
C SER A 219 11.86 -5.74 11.67
N LYS A 220 11.15 -6.66 11.03
CA LYS A 220 11.63 -8.00 10.71
C LYS A 220 12.30 -8.08 9.34
N ILE A 221 12.01 -7.14 8.46
CA ILE A 221 12.58 -7.08 7.10
C ILE A 221 13.91 -6.31 7.11
N ASN A 222 13.97 -5.20 7.87
CA ASN A 222 15.06 -4.22 7.83
C ASN A 222 16.14 -4.42 8.92
N THR A 223 16.05 -5.47 9.70
CA THR A 223 17.11 -5.88 10.65
C THR A 223 18.12 -6.77 9.94
#